data_2aad00b67919fe3fcb493b722f34d468
#
_entry.id   2aad00b67919fe3fcb493b722f34d468
#
_cell.length_a   1.000
_cell.length_b   1.000
_cell.length_c   1.000
_cell.angle_alpha   90.00
_cell.angle_beta   90.00
_cell.angle_gamma   90.00
#
_symmetry.space_group_name_H-M   'P 1'
#
loop_
_entity.id
_entity.type
_entity.pdbx_description
1 polymer ?
#
loop_
_entity_poly.entity_id
_entity_poly.type
_entity_poly.pdbx_seq_one_letter_code
_entity_poly.pdbx_strand_id
1 'polypeptide(L)'
;MMKKFLLAAGNRIRRIAQAGKRKYRKLLGQPVAAAPAPAESTAGGGREAAAAVRQAAPAAVAAEAPRKYRAPAKAREKAEWSLESFQVVPAEGKSRFHDYPIPLPIMHAIADLDFRYCTPIQEKALADVLAGHDLVGKANTGTGKTAVFLVAVLARLLAEPPAQGKGGVRALVLAPTRELVMQIAKDGIGLAKYCGISICPVFGGTDYQKQATLLETRKCDVVVATPGRLIDFMGKGLVDLRHCRMLVLDEADRMLDMGFIPDVRRIVGRLPKKEDRQTLLFSATVPEDVQRLAAQWCVKPKMVEAEPEQVAVETVEQIVYLTTTEEKYTVLYNLVKGHPEDRIMVFANMKNEAKRLANRLERNGIDCLLLSGDVEQAKRASRLEMFRSGKVKVLVATDVAGRGIHIEGITFVVNFTLPYEPEDYVHRIGRTGRAGARGKAVSFACEEGSFYLPSIEEFIKRKFDCVLPEESLLVPPPKGQSPASGTSNTTTAAPDASRPKRQRRRSRPSGPRREGGEKGTGGR
;
A
#
# COMPACT_ATOMS: atom_id res chain seq x y z
N MET A 1 25.27 -41.76 7.76
CA MET A 1 24.89 -40.36 7.99
C MET A 1 23.44 -40.09 7.60
N MET A 2 22.97 -40.45 6.40
CA MET A 2 21.61 -40.15 5.88
C MET A 2 20.45 -40.66 6.77
N LYS A 3 20.54 -41.89 7.36
CA LYS A 3 19.50 -42.39 8.29
C LYS A 3 19.35 -41.55 9.59
N LYS A 4 20.45 -41.05 10.15
CA LYS A 4 20.40 -40.16 11.33
C LYS A 4 19.81 -38.79 10.97
N PHE A 5 20.07 -38.30 9.77
CA PHE A 5 19.54 -37.05 9.24
C PHE A 5 18.02 -37.12 9.01
N LEU A 6 17.54 -38.21 8.37
CA LEU A 6 16.11 -38.45 8.16
C LEU A 6 15.34 -38.64 9.49
N LEU A 7 15.98 -39.26 10.49
CA LEU A 7 15.37 -39.44 11.81
C LEU A 7 15.29 -38.09 12.57
N ALA A 8 16.32 -37.26 12.46
CA ALA A 8 16.33 -35.92 13.08
C ALA A 8 15.31 -34.99 12.42
N ALA A 9 15.20 -35.02 11.09
CA ALA A 9 14.19 -34.25 10.34
C ALA A 9 12.77 -34.73 10.68
N GLY A 10 12.52 -36.02 10.73
CA GLY A 10 11.23 -36.59 11.11
C GLY A 10 10.82 -36.24 12.54
N ASN A 11 11.77 -36.26 13.48
CA ASN A 11 11.51 -35.86 14.87
C ASN A 11 11.26 -34.35 15.01
N ARG A 12 11.95 -33.54 14.22
CA ARG A 12 11.76 -32.09 14.19
C ARG A 12 10.37 -31.74 13.61
N ILE A 13 9.97 -32.34 12.50
CA ILE A 13 8.65 -32.20 11.90
C ILE A 13 7.53 -32.61 12.88
N ARG A 14 7.72 -33.78 13.56
CA ARG A 14 6.75 -34.22 14.59
C ARG A 14 6.66 -33.27 15.77
N ARG A 15 7.77 -32.68 16.24
CA ARG A 15 7.75 -31.66 17.32
C ARG A 15 7.03 -30.38 16.88
N ILE A 16 7.28 -29.89 15.66
CA ILE A 16 6.58 -28.74 15.10
C ILE A 16 5.07 -29.02 15.01
N ALA A 17 4.67 -30.14 14.45
CA ALA A 17 3.27 -30.54 14.33
C ALA A 17 2.57 -30.76 15.69
N GLN A 18 3.25 -31.33 16.68
CA GLN A 18 2.69 -31.56 18.01
C GLN A 18 2.56 -30.27 18.83
N ALA A 19 3.55 -29.36 18.75
CA ALA A 19 3.51 -28.06 19.41
C ALA A 19 2.35 -27.21 18.87
N GLY A 20 2.17 -27.22 17.56
CA GLY A 20 1.07 -26.55 16.90
C GLY A 20 -0.30 -27.07 17.35
N LYS A 21 -0.52 -28.39 17.36
CA LYS A 21 -1.80 -28.99 17.83
C LYS A 21 -2.12 -28.63 19.29
N ARG A 22 -1.11 -28.55 20.18
CA ARG A 22 -1.32 -28.13 21.57
C ARG A 22 -1.78 -26.66 21.68
N LYS A 23 -1.23 -25.76 20.85
CA LYS A 23 -1.58 -24.33 20.87
C LYS A 23 -2.95 -24.07 20.26
N TYR A 24 -3.32 -24.79 19.21
CA TYR A 24 -4.64 -24.74 18.56
C TYR A 24 -5.76 -25.18 19.53
N ARG A 25 -5.57 -26.26 20.29
CA ARG A 25 -6.52 -26.67 21.34
C ARG A 25 -6.67 -25.61 22.45
N LYS A 26 -5.62 -24.83 22.76
CA LYS A 26 -5.67 -23.77 23.76
C LYS A 26 -6.43 -22.52 23.26
N LEU A 27 -6.36 -22.23 21.95
CA LEU A 27 -7.06 -21.11 21.32
C LEU A 27 -8.59 -21.34 21.18
N LEU A 28 -9.01 -22.58 20.95
CA LEU A 28 -10.42 -22.94 20.84
C LEU A 28 -11.18 -22.99 22.19
N GLY A 29 -10.48 -22.87 23.32
CA GLY A 29 -11.05 -22.96 24.67
C GLY A 29 -11.23 -21.61 25.40
N GLN A 30 -10.96 -20.46 24.75
CA GLN A 30 -11.17 -19.15 25.41
C GLN A 30 -12.44 -18.46 24.90
N PRO A 31 -13.38 -18.06 25.78
CA PRO A 31 -14.54 -17.26 25.40
C PRO A 31 -14.10 -15.86 24.97
N VAL A 32 -14.66 -15.38 23.87
CA VAL A 32 -14.43 -14.04 23.33
C VAL A 32 -15.05 -13.03 24.28
N ALA A 33 -14.25 -12.18 24.92
CA ALA A 33 -14.71 -11.07 25.74
C ALA A 33 -15.30 -9.97 24.84
N ALA A 34 -16.53 -9.54 25.16
CA ALA A 34 -17.22 -8.44 24.50
C ALA A 34 -16.49 -7.10 24.69
N ALA A 35 -16.43 -6.31 23.63
CA ALA A 35 -15.87 -4.98 23.64
C ALA A 35 -16.77 -3.99 24.43
N PRO A 36 -16.21 -3.04 25.20
CA PRO A 36 -16.99 -2.01 25.86
C PRO A 36 -17.44 -0.91 24.90
N ALA A 37 -18.66 -0.41 25.12
CA ALA A 37 -19.29 0.69 24.39
C ALA A 37 -18.58 2.03 24.68
N PRO A 38 -18.64 3.02 23.73
CA PRO A 38 -18.03 4.32 23.93
C PRO A 38 -18.89 5.20 24.86
N ALA A 39 -18.21 5.90 25.77
CA ALA A 39 -18.81 6.87 26.67
C ALA A 39 -19.08 8.20 25.94
N GLU A 40 -20.27 8.74 26.14
CA GLU A 40 -20.67 10.11 25.79
C GLU A 40 -19.94 11.13 26.67
N SER A 41 -19.42 12.21 26.10
CA SER A 41 -19.00 13.38 26.85
C SER A 41 -19.76 14.63 26.36
N THR A 42 -20.45 15.20 27.34
CA THR A 42 -21.28 16.39 27.31
C THR A 42 -20.47 17.67 27.08
N ALA A 43 -21.18 18.62 26.45
CA ALA A 43 -20.76 19.97 26.14
C ALA A 43 -20.57 20.86 27.39
N GLY A 44 -19.68 21.83 27.28
CA GLY A 44 -19.59 22.97 28.22
C GLY A 44 -18.75 24.09 27.62
N GLY A 45 -19.38 25.23 27.44
CA GLY A 45 -18.91 26.41 26.74
C GLY A 45 -17.88 27.26 27.52
N GLY A 46 -17.35 28.27 26.83
CA GLY A 46 -16.51 29.31 27.41
C GLY A 46 -16.01 30.29 26.35
N ARG A 47 -16.50 31.48 26.45
CA ARG A 47 -16.27 32.64 25.59
C ARG A 47 -14.94 33.34 25.88
N GLU A 48 -14.49 34.10 24.86
CA GLU A 48 -13.74 35.36 24.88
C GLU A 48 -12.27 35.40 25.36
N ALA A 49 -11.39 35.81 24.46
CA ALA A 49 -10.64 37.07 24.60
C ALA A 49 -9.84 37.39 23.32
N ALA A 50 -10.18 38.53 22.74
CA ALA A 50 -9.40 39.20 21.71
C ALA A 50 -8.27 40.02 22.36
N ALA A 51 -7.05 39.96 21.80
CA ALA A 51 -6.04 40.99 22.05
C ALA A 51 -5.09 41.14 20.85
N ALA A 52 -4.96 42.36 20.42
CA ALA A 52 -4.20 42.88 19.30
C ALA A 52 -2.68 42.65 19.40
N VAL A 53 -2.04 42.39 18.27
CA VAL A 53 -0.59 42.59 18.11
C VAL A 53 -0.31 43.38 16.83
N ARG A 54 0.48 44.44 17.05
CA ARG A 54 0.87 45.51 16.17
C ARG A 54 1.70 45.04 14.96
N GLN A 55 1.50 45.75 13.87
CA GLN A 55 2.26 45.78 12.64
C GLN A 55 3.74 46.11 12.86
N ALA A 56 4.62 45.38 12.21
CA ALA A 56 5.97 45.83 11.86
C ALA A 56 6.12 45.72 10.34
N ALA A 57 6.48 46.83 9.70
CA ALA A 57 6.68 46.97 8.27
C ALA A 57 7.98 46.32 7.83
N PRO A 58 8.06 45.68 6.65
CA PRO A 58 9.33 45.20 6.09
C PRO A 58 10.02 46.28 5.25
N ALA A 59 11.35 46.29 5.36
CA ALA A 59 12.28 47.12 4.65
C ALA A 59 12.24 46.91 3.12
N ALA A 60 12.41 48.02 2.40
CA ALA A 60 12.45 48.07 0.94
C ALA A 60 13.65 47.32 0.36
N VAL A 61 13.37 46.40 -0.56
CA VAL A 61 14.36 45.77 -1.44
C VAL A 61 14.26 46.43 -2.82
N ALA A 62 15.40 46.88 -3.32
CA ALA A 62 15.59 47.65 -4.55
C ALA A 62 15.01 46.92 -5.79
N ALA A 63 14.33 47.69 -6.62
CA ALA A 63 13.74 47.25 -7.88
C ALA A 63 14.82 47.00 -8.94
N GLU A 64 14.94 45.76 -9.42
CA GLU A 64 15.61 45.43 -10.67
C GLU A 64 14.76 45.84 -11.88
N ALA A 65 15.41 46.43 -12.88
CA ALA A 65 14.80 46.91 -14.11
C ALA A 65 14.17 45.79 -14.96
N PRO A 66 13.10 46.03 -15.72
CA PRO A 66 12.38 45.01 -16.46
C PRO A 66 13.23 44.48 -17.64
N ARG A 67 13.52 43.17 -17.61
CA ARG A 67 14.10 42.45 -18.76
C ARG A 67 13.13 42.52 -19.94
N LYS A 68 13.59 43.05 -21.06
CA LYS A 68 12.85 43.08 -22.33
C LYS A 68 12.37 41.70 -22.74
N TYR A 69 11.07 41.54 -22.81
CA TYR A 69 10.38 40.35 -23.32
C TYR A 69 10.78 40.12 -24.78
N ARG A 70 11.60 39.09 -25.01
CA ARG A 70 11.92 38.62 -26.37
C ARG A 70 10.77 37.73 -26.81
N ALA A 71 10.01 38.17 -27.83
CA ALA A 71 8.94 37.37 -28.40
C ALA A 71 9.42 35.97 -28.75
N PRO A 72 8.65 34.91 -28.44
CA PRO A 72 9.04 33.55 -28.81
C PRO A 72 9.11 33.43 -30.32
N ALA A 73 10.21 32.84 -30.81
CA ALA A 73 10.37 32.49 -32.22
C ALA A 73 9.13 31.67 -32.66
N LYS A 74 8.65 31.95 -33.89
CA LYS A 74 7.54 31.29 -34.55
C LYS A 74 7.55 29.79 -34.21
N ALA A 75 6.44 29.30 -33.63
CA ALA A 75 6.22 27.88 -33.40
C ALA A 75 6.43 27.15 -34.73
N ARG A 76 7.43 26.28 -34.76
CA ARG A 76 7.51 25.24 -35.82
C ARG A 76 6.19 24.49 -35.77
N GLU A 77 5.47 24.42 -36.87
CA GLU A 77 4.36 23.48 -37.05
C GLU A 77 4.85 22.12 -36.58
N LYS A 78 4.38 21.68 -35.42
CA LYS A 78 4.61 20.31 -34.97
C LYS A 78 3.82 19.45 -35.95
N ALA A 79 4.51 18.63 -36.74
CA ALA A 79 3.87 17.61 -37.53
C ALA A 79 2.86 16.87 -36.63
N GLU A 80 1.58 16.84 -37.06
CA GLU A 80 0.54 16.13 -36.32
C GLU A 80 0.97 14.67 -36.23
N TRP A 81 0.98 14.15 -34.97
CA TRP A 81 1.30 12.76 -34.74
C TRP A 81 0.27 11.87 -35.46
N SER A 82 0.74 10.89 -36.22
CA SER A 82 -0.11 9.92 -36.90
C SER A 82 0.16 8.49 -36.39
N LEU A 83 -0.85 7.63 -36.51
CA LEU A 83 -0.75 6.23 -36.12
C LEU A 83 0.33 5.48 -36.90
N GLU A 84 0.69 5.96 -38.08
CA GLU A 84 1.74 5.41 -38.91
C GLU A 84 3.13 5.51 -38.28
N SER A 85 3.32 6.47 -37.38
CA SER A 85 4.58 6.63 -36.63
C SER A 85 4.76 5.60 -35.51
N PHE A 86 3.69 4.86 -35.16
CA PHE A 86 3.70 3.82 -34.12
C PHE A 86 3.22 2.48 -34.72
N GLN A 87 4.10 1.84 -35.50
CA GLN A 87 3.80 0.54 -36.09
C GLN A 87 4.23 -0.58 -35.13
N VAL A 88 3.29 -1.48 -34.86
CA VAL A 88 3.54 -2.71 -34.07
C VAL A 88 3.29 -3.90 -35.01
N VAL A 89 4.34 -4.70 -35.23
CA VAL A 89 4.25 -5.89 -36.08
C VAL A 89 3.29 -6.89 -35.41
N PRO A 90 2.32 -7.48 -36.18
CA PRO A 90 1.50 -8.56 -35.64
C PRO A 90 2.37 -9.72 -35.16
N ALA A 91 2.10 -10.26 -33.98
CA ALA A 91 2.75 -11.43 -33.45
C ALA A 91 1.70 -12.49 -33.11
N GLU A 92 2.00 -13.75 -33.44
CA GLU A 92 1.09 -14.85 -33.20
C GLU A 92 0.70 -14.96 -31.71
N GLY A 93 -0.60 -15.06 -31.43
CA GLY A 93 -1.13 -15.15 -30.06
C GLY A 93 -1.03 -13.86 -29.24
N LYS A 94 -0.76 -12.69 -29.87
CA LYS A 94 -0.68 -11.40 -29.16
C LYS A 94 -1.52 -10.33 -29.83
N SER A 95 -2.54 -9.85 -29.14
CA SER A 95 -3.32 -8.69 -29.56
C SER A 95 -2.53 -7.39 -29.36
N ARG A 96 -2.73 -6.42 -30.24
CA ARG A 96 -2.11 -5.09 -30.18
C ARG A 96 -3.15 -4.06 -29.75
N PHE A 97 -2.73 -2.96 -29.16
CA PHE A 97 -3.65 -1.83 -28.90
C PHE A 97 -4.26 -1.26 -30.19
N HIS A 98 -3.60 -1.42 -31.34
CA HIS A 98 -4.09 -1.06 -32.66
C HIS A 98 -5.35 -1.83 -33.08
N ASP A 99 -5.59 -2.99 -32.52
CA ASP A 99 -6.71 -3.85 -32.88
C ASP A 99 -8.03 -3.41 -32.22
N TYR A 100 -8.00 -2.34 -31.45
CA TYR A 100 -9.14 -1.78 -30.71
C TYR A 100 -9.45 -0.34 -31.15
N PRO A 101 -10.71 0.11 -31.07
CA PRO A 101 -11.12 1.47 -31.44
C PRO A 101 -10.69 2.50 -30.37
N ILE A 102 -9.40 2.65 -30.16
CA ILE A 102 -8.84 3.58 -29.17
C ILE A 102 -8.63 4.94 -29.86
N PRO A 103 -9.13 6.06 -29.26
CA PRO A 103 -8.93 7.39 -29.80
C PRO A 103 -7.45 7.77 -29.99
N LEU A 104 -7.12 8.48 -31.07
CA LEU A 104 -5.74 8.88 -31.42
C LEU A 104 -4.96 9.56 -30.30
N PRO A 105 -5.52 10.47 -29.48
CA PRO A 105 -4.78 11.06 -28.37
C PRO A 105 -4.31 10.04 -27.33
N ILE A 106 -5.10 8.98 -27.12
CA ILE A 106 -4.74 7.89 -26.19
C ILE A 106 -3.70 6.99 -26.85
N MET A 107 -3.85 6.67 -28.14
CA MET A 107 -2.86 5.89 -28.90
C MET A 107 -1.49 6.57 -28.94
N HIS A 108 -1.45 7.90 -29.05
CA HIS A 108 -0.21 8.66 -28.95
C HIS A 108 0.47 8.48 -27.57
N ALA A 109 -0.30 8.52 -26.50
CA ALA A 109 0.24 8.29 -25.16
C ALA A 109 0.69 6.83 -24.96
N ILE A 110 -0.02 5.86 -25.54
CA ILE A 110 0.35 4.43 -25.56
C ILE A 110 1.69 4.23 -26.29
N ALA A 111 1.90 4.95 -27.41
CA ALA A 111 3.16 4.94 -28.14
C ALA A 111 4.32 5.51 -27.29
N ASP A 112 4.10 6.64 -26.61
CA ASP A 112 5.11 7.23 -25.70
C ASP A 112 5.49 6.29 -24.56
N LEU A 113 4.57 5.43 -24.12
CA LEU A 113 4.79 4.43 -23.07
C LEU A 113 5.37 3.11 -23.61
N ASP A 114 5.57 2.98 -24.91
CA ASP A 114 6.02 1.78 -25.62
C ASP A 114 5.16 0.52 -25.33
N PHE A 115 3.84 0.71 -25.16
CA PHE A 115 2.91 -0.40 -24.99
C PHE A 115 2.57 -1.00 -26.36
N ARG A 116 3.27 -2.06 -26.75
CA ARG A 116 3.12 -2.68 -28.05
C ARG A 116 2.01 -3.71 -28.12
N TYR A 117 2.02 -4.64 -27.16
CA TYR A 117 1.07 -5.76 -27.11
C TYR A 117 0.25 -5.70 -25.83
N CYS A 118 -0.98 -6.17 -25.94
CA CYS A 118 -1.88 -6.31 -24.81
C CYS A 118 -1.46 -7.45 -23.89
N THR A 119 -1.65 -7.25 -22.60
CA THR A 119 -1.61 -8.35 -21.63
C THR A 119 -2.91 -9.17 -21.70
N PRO A 120 -2.97 -10.40 -21.14
CA PRO A 120 -4.18 -11.23 -21.22
C PRO A 120 -5.45 -10.56 -20.71
N ILE A 121 -5.37 -9.76 -19.62
CA ILE A 121 -6.55 -9.03 -19.13
C ILE A 121 -6.95 -7.88 -20.06
N GLN A 122 -5.99 -7.22 -20.70
CA GLN A 122 -6.25 -6.15 -21.65
C GLN A 122 -6.91 -6.71 -22.91
N GLU A 123 -6.39 -7.81 -23.44
CA GLU A 123 -6.95 -8.50 -24.60
C GLU A 123 -8.41 -8.89 -24.38
N LYS A 124 -8.71 -9.54 -23.25
CA LYS A 124 -10.04 -10.03 -22.93
C LYS A 124 -11.05 -8.93 -22.58
N ALA A 125 -10.59 -7.77 -22.06
CA ALA A 125 -11.47 -6.76 -21.50
C ALA A 125 -11.66 -5.51 -22.40
N LEU A 126 -10.65 -5.10 -23.20
CA LEU A 126 -10.68 -3.81 -23.91
C LEU A 126 -11.88 -3.66 -24.83
N ALA A 127 -12.24 -4.70 -25.59
CA ALA A 127 -13.38 -4.64 -26.50
C ALA A 127 -14.68 -4.33 -25.77
N ASP A 128 -14.96 -5.05 -24.65
CA ASP A 128 -16.20 -4.88 -23.89
C ASP A 128 -16.26 -3.51 -23.19
N VAL A 129 -15.15 -3.07 -22.56
CA VAL A 129 -15.16 -1.78 -21.84
C VAL A 129 -15.25 -0.59 -22.79
N LEU A 130 -14.66 -0.67 -23.99
CA LEU A 130 -14.76 0.37 -25.02
C LEU A 130 -16.16 0.39 -25.67
N ALA A 131 -16.85 -0.75 -25.74
CA ALA A 131 -18.25 -0.83 -26.16
C ALA A 131 -19.23 -0.28 -25.11
N GLY A 132 -18.76 0.08 -23.91
CA GLY A 132 -19.57 0.65 -22.83
C GLY A 132 -20.23 -0.39 -21.91
N HIS A 133 -19.86 -1.67 -22.00
CA HIS A 133 -20.37 -2.69 -21.10
C HIS A 133 -19.77 -2.56 -19.68
N ASP A 134 -20.57 -2.87 -18.68
CA ASP A 134 -20.06 -3.07 -17.33
C ASP A 134 -19.21 -4.34 -17.28
N LEU A 135 -18.17 -4.34 -16.42
CA LEU A 135 -17.22 -5.44 -16.36
C LEU A 135 -16.86 -5.79 -14.92
N VAL A 136 -16.74 -7.08 -14.66
CA VAL A 136 -16.05 -7.62 -13.48
C VAL A 136 -14.80 -8.34 -13.94
N GLY A 137 -13.64 -7.73 -13.68
CA GLY A 137 -12.33 -8.26 -14.07
C GLY A 137 -11.64 -8.95 -12.89
N LYS A 138 -11.49 -10.28 -12.97
CA LYS A 138 -10.66 -11.03 -12.02
C LYS A 138 -9.23 -11.10 -12.54
N ALA A 139 -8.33 -10.36 -11.91
CA ALA A 139 -6.92 -10.35 -12.28
C ALA A 139 -6.04 -9.81 -11.16
N ASN A 140 -4.85 -10.37 -11.00
CA ASN A 140 -3.88 -9.98 -9.98
C ASN A 140 -3.29 -8.57 -10.21
N THR A 141 -2.64 -8.01 -9.19
CA THR A 141 -1.92 -6.75 -9.30
C THR A 141 -0.71 -6.92 -10.23
N GLY A 142 -0.50 -5.98 -11.16
CA GLY A 142 0.61 -6.03 -12.12
C GLY A 142 0.29 -6.68 -13.47
N THR A 143 -0.93 -7.17 -13.69
CA THR A 143 -1.38 -7.76 -14.95
C THR A 143 -1.78 -6.75 -16.02
N GLY A 144 -1.76 -5.43 -15.71
CA GLY A 144 -2.13 -4.38 -16.65
C GLY A 144 -3.59 -3.91 -16.57
N LYS A 145 -4.36 -4.29 -15.51
CA LYS A 145 -5.75 -3.82 -15.27
C LYS A 145 -5.90 -2.31 -15.36
N THR A 146 -4.94 -1.58 -14.78
CA THR A 146 -4.95 -0.11 -14.73
C THR A 146 -5.06 0.51 -16.10
N ALA A 147 -4.34 -0.01 -17.09
CA ALA A 147 -4.44 0.48 -18.47
C ALA A 147 -5.82 0.21 -19.08
N VAL A 148 -6.46 -0.95 -18.79
CA VAL A 148 -7.80 -1.28 -19.29
C VAL A 148 -8.80 -0.20 -18.89
N PHE A 149 -8.94 0.04 -17.58
CA PHE A 149 -9.96 0.99 -17.15
C PHE A 149 -9.59 2.45 -17.41
N LEU A 150 -8.32 2.81 -17.42
CA LEU A 150 -7.91 4.18 -17.78
C LEU A 150 -8.17 4.48 -19.24
N VAL A 151 -7.85 3.56 -20.15
CA VAL A 151 -8.18 3.69 -21.58
C VAL A 151 -9.70 3.82 -21.78
N ALA A 152 -10.51 2.98 -21.09
CA ALA A 152 -11.96 3.05 -21.16
C ALA A 152 -12.49 4.41 -20.64
N VAL A 153 -12.01 4.87 -19.47
CA VAL A 153 -12.37 6.17 -18.89
C VAL A 153 -12.04 7.31 -19.85
N LEU A 154 -10.82 7.34 -20.37
CA LEU A 154 -10.37 8.42 -21.23
C LEU A 154 -11.13 8.41 -22.57
N ALA A 155 -11.34 7.23 -23.19
CA ALA A 155 -12.09 7.09 -24.42
C ALA A 155 -13.54 7.58 -24.28
N ARG A 156 -14.21 7.19 -23.18
CA ARG A 156 -15.57 7.64 -22.87
C ARG A 156 -15.64 9.16 -22.67
N LEU A 157 -14.69 9.73 -21.93
CA LEU A 157 -14.67 11.17 -21.66
C LEU A 157 -14.34 12.02 -22.90
N LEU A 158 -13.59 11.47 -23.86
CA LEU A 158 -13.34 12.11 -25.16
C LEU A 158 -14.59 12.07 -26.06
N ALA A 159 -15.32 10.94 -26.05
CA ALA A 159 -16.56 10.80 -26.81
C ALA A 159 -17.71 11.66 -26.27
N GLU A 160 -17.72 11.92 -24.97
CA GLU A 160 -18.75 12.71 -24.29
C GLU A 160 -18.11 13.97 -23.68
N PRO A 161 -17.87 15.05 -24.42
CA PRO A 161 -17.29 16.26 -23.84
C PRO A 161 -18.21 16.88 -22.78
N PRO A 162 -17.66 17.63 -21.79
CA PRO A 162 -18.45 18.21 -20.73
C PRO A 162 -19.49 19.19 -21.32
N ALA A 163 -20.74 19.12 -20.81
CA ALA A 163 -21.76 20.09 -21.16
C ALA A 163 -21.28 21.50 -20.76
N GLN A 164 -21.51 22.49 -21.66
CA GLN A 164 -21.10 23.87 -21.42
C GLN A 164 -21.61 24.37 -20.07
N GLY A 165 -20.71 24.93 -19.26
CA GLY A 165 -21.04 25.52 -17.95
C GLY A 165 -21.15 24.56 -16.78
N LYS A 166 -21.14 23.24 -16.99
CA LYS A 166 -21.20 22.24 -15.92
C LYS A 166 -19.81 21.63 -15.68
N GLY A 167 -19.04 22.25 -14.79
CA GLY A 167 -17.86 21.61 -14.20
C GLY A 167 -18.32 20.51 -13.21
N GLY A 168 -17.61 19.40 -13.15
CA GLY A 168 -17.89 18.32 -12.20
C GLY A 168 -17.10 17.07 -12.56
N VAL A 169 -17.04 16.13 -11.61
CA VAL A 169 -16.36 14.85 -11.79
C VAL A 169 -17.17 13.99 -12.75
N ARG A 170 -16.55 13.58 -13.86
CA ARG A 170 -17.17 12.75 -14.91
C ARG A 170 -16.83 11.28 -14.77
N ALA A 171 -15.69 10.96 -14.14
CA ALA A 171 -15.31 9.60 -13.80
C ALA A 171 -14.70 9.53 -12.40
N LEU A 172 -15.01 8.45 -11.68
CA LEU A 172 -14.50 8.15 -10.36
C LEU A 172 -13.79 6.80 -10.35
N VAL A 173 -12.57 6.80 -9.84
CA VAL A 173 -11.81 5.57 -9.57
C VAL A 173 -11.61 5.46 -8.06
N LEU A 174 -12.09 4.38 -7.45
CA LEU A 174 -11.89 4.07 -6.04
C LEU A 174 -10.82 2.99 -5.89
N ALA A 175 -9.91 3.21 -4.94
CA ALA A 175 -8.86 2.27 -4.59
C ALA A 175 -8.65 2.25 -3.07
N PRO A 176 -8.29 1.09 -2.48
CA PRO A 176 -8.21 0.95 -1.02
C PRO A 176 -7.04 1.70 -0.40
N THR A 177 -5.95 1.90 -1.12
CA THR A 177 -4.71 2.47 -0.58
C THR A 177 -4.29 3.75 -1.28
N ARG A 178 -3.60 4.61 -0.53
CA ARG A 178 -3.07 5.89 -1.03
C ARG A 178 -2.04 5.69 -2.13
N GLU A 179 -1.21 4.67 -1.96
CA GLU A 179 -0.16 4.31 -2.90
C GLU A 179 -0.76 3.91 -4.24
N LEU A 180 -1.83 3.12 -4.22
CA LEU A 180 -2.54 2.71 -5.44
C LEU A 180 -3.24 3.91 -6.10
N VAL A 181 -3.87 4.80 -5.32
CA VAL A 181 -4.44 6.06 -5.83
C VAL A 181 -3.37 6.90 -6.53
N MET A 182 -2.20 7.07 -5.92
CA MET A 182 -1.09 7.83 -6.52
C MET A 182 -0.56 7.16 -7.79
N GLN A 183 -0.46 5.84 -7.81
CA GLN A 183 -0.03 5.08 -8.99
C GLN A 183 -1.04 5.24 -10.13
N ILE A 184 -2.33 4.95 -9.87
CA ILE A 184 -3.38 5.08 -10.88
C ILE A 184 -3.44 6.51 -11.43
N ALA A 185 -3.32 7.52 -10.56
CA ALA A 185 -3.31 8.92 -11.00
C ALA A 185 -2.08 9.25 -11.86
N LYS A 186 -0.89 8.74 -11.52
CA LYS A 186 0.33 8.91 -12.31
C LYS A 186 0.19 8.25 -13.69
N ASP A 187 -0.26 7.01 -13.72
CA ASP A 187 -0.46 6.26 -14.97
C ASP A 187 -1.54 6.92 -15.83
N GLY A 188 -2.63 7.37 -15.20
CA GLY A 188 -3.71 8.09 -15.86
C GLY A 188 -3.27 9.42 -16.45
N ILE A 189 -2.47 10.22 -15.73
CA ILE A 189 -1.88 11.47 -16.25
C ILE A 189 -0.98 11.17 -17.47
N GLY A 190 -0.21 10.09 -17.43
CA GLY A 190 0.59 9.64 -18.57
C GLY A 190 -0.27 9.32 -19.80
N LEU A 191 -1.33 8.52 -19.64
CA LEU A 191 -2.25 8.16 -20.70
C LEU A 191 -3.11 9.33 -21.19
N ALA A 192 -3.43 10.30 -20.32
CA ALA A 192 -4.22 11.48 -20.65
C ALA A 192 -3.40 12.64 -21.26
N LYS A 193 -2.09 12.45 -21.47
CA LYS A 193 -1.14 13.49 -21.87
C LYS A 193 -1.61 14.34 -23.07
N TYR A 194 -2.32 13.75 -24.00
CA TYR A 194 -2.81 14.39 -25.21
C TYR A 194 -4.34 14.55 -25.25
N CYS A 195 -5.04 14.19 -24.16
CA CYS A 195 -6.50 14.16 -24.12
C CYS A 195 -7.15 15.48 -23.62
N GLY A 196 -6.38 16.37 -22.99
CA GLY A 196 -6.94 17.55 -22.33
C GLY A 196 -7.84 17.23 -21.13
N ILE A 197 -7.75 16.03 -20.57
CA ILE A 197 -8.52 15.53 -19.43
C ILE A 197 -7.69 15.67 -18.17
N SER A 198 -8.29 16.22 -17.12
CA SER A 198 -7.63 16.42 -15.82
C SER A 198 -7.92 15.27 -14.85
N ILE A 199 -6.88 14.78 -14.18
CA ILE A 199 -6.95 13.69 -13.22
C ILE A 199 -6.46 14.18 -11.86
N CYS A 200 -7.30 14.02 -10.82
CA CYS A 200 -7.04 14.52 -9.47
C CYS A 200 -7.00 13.37 -8.46
N PRO A 201 -5.85 13.13 -7.79
CA PRO A 201 -5.78 12.16 -6.70
C PRO A 201 -6.34 12.75 -5.40
N VAL A 202 -7.16 11.96 -4.68
CA VAL A 202 -7.82 12.34 -3.43
C VAL A 202 -7.63 11.26 -2.38
N PHE A 203 -6.80 11.51 -1.35
CA PHE A 203 -6.49 10.52 -0.31
C PHE A 203 -6.09 11.16 1.01
N GLY A 204 -6.28 10.44 2.12
CA GLY A 204 -5.96 10.94 3.45
C GLY A 204 -4.46 10.95 3.78
N GLY A 205 -4.08 11.60 4.90
CA GLY A 205 -2.70 11.58 5.44
C GLY A 205 -1.70 12.49 4.72
N THR A 206 -2.18 13.37 3.85
CA THR A 206 -1.42 14.46 3.22
C THR A 206 -2.13 15.77 3.46
N ASP A 207 -1.47 16.87 3.07
CA ASP A 207 -1.99 18.22 3.23
C ASP A 207 -3.41 18.33 2.63
N TYR A 208 -4.36 18.56 3.52
CA TYR A 208 -5.78 18.71 3.20
C TYR A 208 -6.01 19.90 2.27
N GLN A 209 -5.41 21.04 2.64
CA GLN A 209 -5.67 22.31 1.95
C GLN A 209 -5.18 22.27 0.50
N LYS A 210 -4.03 21.63 0.24
CA LYS A 210 -3.53 21.50 -1.13
C LYS A 210 -4.46 20.70 -2.03
N GLN A 211 -5.06 19.63 -1.51
CA GLN A 211 -6.02 18.85 -2.28
C GLN A 211 -7.35 19.60 -2.46
N ALA A 212 -7.83 20.30 -1.44
CA ALA A 212 -9.03 21.12 -1.52
C ALA A 212 -8.85 22.24 -2.57
N THR A 213 -7.77 23.01 -2.49
CA THR A 213 -7.44 24.06 -3.48
C THR A 213 -7.31 23.50 -4.90
N LEU A 214 -6.75 22.31 -5.06
CA LEU A 214 -6.66 21.66 -6.37
C LEU A 214 -8.05 21.39 -6.96
N LEU A 215 -8.99 20.91 -6.14
CA LEU A 215 -10.37 20.60 -6.56
C LEU A 215 -11.18 21.87 -6.82
N GLU A 216 -10.94 22.94 -6.07
CA GLU A 216 -11.60 24.24 -6.24
C GLU A 216 -11.10 24.99 -7.49
N THR A 217 -9.79 24.97 -7.74
CA THR A 217 -9.16 25.77 -8.79
C THR A 217 -9.07 25.07 -10.13
N ARG A 218 -9.09 23.73 -10.16
CA ARG A 218 -9.04 22.93 -11.38
C ARG A 218 -10.37 22.24 -11.63
N LYS A 219 -10.81 22.27 -12.89
CA LYS A 219 -11.88 21.36 -13.32
C LYS A 219 -11.33 19.95 -13.33
N CYS A 220 -11.68 19.15 -12.32
CA CYS A 220 -11.28 17.76 -12.25
C CYS A 220 -12.29 16.88 -13.00
N ASP A 221 -11.86 16.29 -14.12
CA ASP A 221 -12.69 15.36 -14.90
C ASP A 221 -12.73 13.98 -14.27
N VAL A 222 -11.57 13.50 -13.79
CA VAL A 222 -11.39 12.20 -13.18
C VAL A 222 -10.88 12.36 -11.76
N VAL A 223 -11.58 11.83 -10.79
CA VAL A 223 -11.11 11.72 -9.40
C VAL A 223 -10.67 10.29 -9.14
N VAL A 224 -9.44 10.11 -8.68
CA VAL A 224 -8.92 8.84 -8.18
C VAL A 224 -8.80 8.94 -6.67
N ALA A 225 -9.54 8.12 -5.90
CA ALA A 225 -9.68 8.38 -4.48
C ALA A 225 -9.63 7.15 -3.57
N THR A 226 -9.19 7.38 -2.31
CA THR A 226 -9.54 6.49 -1.20
C THR A 226 -10.89 6.89 -0.61
N PRO A 227 -11.74 5.94 -0.16
CA PRO A 227 -13.11 6.23 0.25
C PRO A 227 -13.23 7.33 1.32
N GLY A 228 -12.49 7.25 2.42
CA GLY A 228 -12.66 8.15 3.56
C GLY A 228 -12.43 9.64 3.24
N ARG A 229 -11.37 10.00 2.49
CA ARG A 229 -11.10 11.40 2.12
C ARG A 229 -12.11 11.93 1.10
N LEU A 230 -12.56 11.05 0.19
CA LEU A 230 -13.57 11.43 -0.78
C LEU A 230 -14.88 11.78 -0.09
N ILE A 231 -15.32 11.00 0.90
CA ILE A 231 -16.53 11.29 1.68
C ILE A 231 -16.43 12.66 2.39
N ASP A 232 -15.28 12.97 2.98
CA ASP A 232 -15.06 14.27 3.62
C ASP A 232 -15.19 15.41 2.60
N PHE A 233 -14.58 15.30 1.43
CA PHE A 233 -14.69 16.30 0.38
C PHE A 233 -16.09 16.43 -0.24
N MET A 234 -16.81 15.32 -0.38
CA MET A 234 -18.23 15.32 -0.77
C MET A 234 -19.10 16.01 0.28
N GLY A 235 -18.84 15.76 1.56
CA GLY A 235 -19.56 16.39 2.67
C GLY A 235 -19.37 17.92 2.72
N LYS A 236 -18.23 18.41 2.24
CA LYS A 236 -17.91 19.86 2.15
C LYS A 236 -18.27 20.48 0.80
N GLY A 237 -18.87 19.72 -0.12
CA GLY A 237 -19.27 20.21 -1.43
C GLY A 237 -18.12 20.45 -2.42
N LEU A 238 -16.88 20.00 -2.10
CA LEU A 238 -15.72 20.15 -2.97
C LEU A 238 -15.74 19.16 -4.15
N VAL A 239 -16.47 18.06 -4.03
CA VAL A 239 -16.63 17.04 -5.05
C VAL A 239 -18.11 16.77 -5.28
N ASP A 240 -18.56 17.00 -6.50
CA ASP A 240 -19.91 16.68 -6.97
C ASP A 240 -19.85 15.49 -7.94
N LEU A 241 -20.52 14.40 -7.59
CA LEU A 241 -20.54 13.15 -8.36
C LEU A 241 -21.82 12.96 -9.21
N ARG A 242 -22.74 13.92 -9.21
CA ARG A 242 -24.04 13.80 -9.93
C ARG A 242 -23.90 13.66 -11.45
N HIS A 243 -22.76 14.07 -11.99
CA HIS A 243 -22.44 14.00 -13.42
C HIS A 243 -21.45 12.90 -13.77
N CYS A 244 -21.12 12.04 -12.81
CA CYS A 244 -20.17 10.94 -12.99
C CYS A 244 -20.78 9.84 -13.87
N ARG A 245 -20.18 9.58 -15.02
CA ARG A 245 -20.63 8.58 -16.01
C ARG A 245 -19.88 7.27 -15.92
N MET A 246 -18.77 7.26 -15.23
CA MET A 246 -17.96 6.06 -15.04
C MET A 246 -17.55 5.88 -13.58
N LEU A 247 -17.75 4.67 -13.08
CA LEU A 247 -17.26 4.22 -11.78
C LEU A 247 -16.29 3.06 -11.99
N VAL A 248 -15.11 3.17 -11.42
CA VAL A 248 -14.14 2.07 -11.36
C VAL A 248 -13.86 1.75 -9.88
N LEU A 249 -13.90 0.47 -9.55
CA LEU A 249 -13.45 -0.05 -8.26
C LEU A 249 -12.24 -0.95 -8.52
N ASP A 250 -11.08 -0.58 -8.03
CA ASP A 250 -9.87 -1.40 -8.15
C ASP A 250 -9.49 -1.99 -6.78
N GLU A 251 -9.08 -3.25 -6.78
CA GLU A 251 -8.86 -4.09 -5.59
C GLU A 251 -10.13 -4.13 -4.69
N ALA A 252 -11.28 -4.53 -5.28
CA ALA A 252 -12.57 -4.54 -4.57
C ALA A 252 -12.62 -5.52 -3.39
N ASP A 253 -12.00 -6.70 -3.52
CA ASP A 253 -11.79 -7.67 -2.44
C ASP A 253 -11.11 -7.00 -1.24
N ARG A 254 -10.09 -6.23 -1.53
CA ARG A 254 -9.33 -5.56 -0.49
C ARG A 254 -10.08 -4.40 0.17
N MET A 255 -10.92 -3.69 -0.57
CA MET A 255 -11.82 -2.71 0.05
C MET A 255 -12.80 -3.39 1.02
N LEU A 256 -13.17 -4.62 0.73
CA LEU A 256 -13.99 -5.47 1.60
C LEU A 256 -13.21 -5.85 2.87
N ASP A 257 -12.00 -6.41 2.72
CA ASP A 257 -11.14 -6.83 3.84
C ASP A 257 -10.80 -5.67 4.80
N MET A 258 -10.63 -4.47 4.26
CA MET A 258 -10.35 -3.26 5.03
C MET A 258 -11.60 -2.62 5.65
N GLY A 259 -12.78 -3.19 5.44
CA GLY A 259 -14.04 -2.68 5.98
C GLY A 259 -14.51 -1.38 5.33
N PHE A 260 -14.08 -1.05 4.11
CA PHE A 260 -14.48 0.18 3.41
C PHE A 260 -15.82 0.09 2.69
N ILE A 261 -16.46 -1.07 2.64
CA ILE A 261 -17.71 -1.24 1.90
C ILE A 261 -18.83 -0.29 2.36
N PRO A 262 -19.04 0.00 3.66
CA PRO A 262 -20.02 1.00 4.08
C PRO A 262 -19.73 2.39 3.48
N ASP A 263 -18.46 2.79 3.44
CA ASP A 263 -18.02 4.06 2.85
C ASP A 263 -18.22 4.08 1.33
N VAL A 264 -17.85 2.99 0.65
CA VAL A 264 -18.08 2.84 -0.79
C VAL A 264 -19.58 2.92 -1.12
N ARG A 265 -20.47 2.28 -0.34
CA ARG A 265 -21.91 2.39 -0.51
C ARG A 265 -22.41 3.83 -0.39
N ARG A 266 -21.89 4.61 0.57
CA ARG A 266 -22.22 6.04 0.72
C ARG A 266 -21.80 6.85 -0.51
N ILE A 267 -20.64 6.54 -1.09
CA ILE A 267 -20.14 7.19 -2.31
C ILE A 267 -21.02 6.82 -3.50
N VAL A 268 -21.26 5.51 -3.71
CA VAL A 268 -22.08 4.99 -4.82
C VAL A 268 -23.51 5.55 -4.78
N GLY A 269 -24.07 5.76 -3.58
CA GLY A 269 -25.38 6.39 -3.39
C GLY A 269 -25.44 7.89 -3.82
N ARG A 270 -24.31 8.52 -4.12
CA ARG A 270 -24.24 9.89 -4.66
C ARG A 270 -23.98 9.96 -6.16
N LEU A 271 -23.74 8.83 -6.79
CA LEU A 271 -23.59 8.69 -8.23
C LEU A 271 -24.95 8.61 -8.93
N PRO A 272 -25.01 8.85 -10.24
CA PRO A 272 -26.16 8.49 -11.06
C PRO A 272 -26.53 7.00 -10.90
N LYS A 273 -27.76 6.64 -11.28
CA LYS A 273 -28.19 5.24 -11.27
C LYS A 273 -27.26 4.38 -12.11
N LYS A 274 -27.20 3.10 -11.81
CA LYS A 274 -26.28 2.17 -12.50
C LYS A 274 -26.56 2.07 -14.00
N GLU A 275 -27.79 2.29 -14.41
CA GLU A 275 -28.22 2.31 -15.81
C GLU A 275 -27.72 3.55 -16.57
N ASP A 276 -27.40 4.64 -15.85
CA ASP A 276 -26.93 5.91 -16.39
C ASP A 276 -25.42 6.07 -16.35
N ARG A 277 -24.70 5.04 -15.90
CA ARG A 277 -23.24 5.03 -15.83
C ARG A 277 -22.68 3.67 -16.21
N GLN A 278 -21.43 3.64 -16.62
CA GLN A 278 -20.65 2.41 -16.77
C GLN A 278 -19.92 2.10 -15.45
N THR A 279 -19.95 0.84 -15.01
CA THR A 279 -19.25 0.41 -13.78
C THR A 279 -18.26 -0.71 -14.10
N LEU A 280 -17.00 -0.50 -13.73
CA LEU A 280 -15.92 -1.47 -13.89
C LEU A 280 -15.41 -1.88 -12.50
N LEU A 281 -15.46 -3.16 -12.19
CA LEU A 281 -15.01 -3.72 -10.92
C LEU A 281 -13.84 -4.66 -11.18
N PHE A 282 -12.69 -4.35 -10.59
CA PHE A 282 -11.49 -5.18 -10.67
C PHE A 282 -11.13 -5.71 -9.29
N SER A 283 -10.79 -7.00 -9.23
CA SER A 283 -10.44 -7.71 -8.02
C SER A 283 -9.44 -8.82 -8.31
N ALA A 284 -8.61 -9.19 -7.37
CA ALA A 284 -7.76 -10.38 -7.49
C ALA A 284 -8.59 -11.65 -7.24
N THR A 285 -9.52 -11.57 -6.31
CA THR A 285 -10.47 -12.65 -5.99
C THR A 285 -11.91 -12.16 -6.17
N VAL A 286 -12.83 -13.07 -6.47
CA VAL A 286 -14.26 -12.75 -6.63
C VAL A 286 -15.09 -13.63 -5.70
N PRO A 287 -14.93 -13.48 -4.36
CA PRO A 287 -15.75 -14.18 -3.39
C PRO A 287 -17.22 -13.74 -3.50
N GLU A 288 -18.12 -14.46 -2.81
CA GLU A 288 -19.56 -14.21 -2.87
C GLU A 288 -19.93 -12.75 -2.54
N ASP A 289 -19.22 -12.14 -1.58
CA ASP A 289 -19.48 -10.74 -1.22
C ASP A 289 -19.12 -9.77 -2.37
N VAL A 290 -18.03 -9.99 -3.10
CA VAL A 290 -17.68 -9.19 -4.28
C VAL A 290 -18.69 -9.42 -5.40
N GLN A 291 -19.18 -10.64 -5.59
CA GLN A 291 -20.26 -10.95 -6.55
C GLN A 291 -21.55 -10.20 -6.20
N ARG A 292 -21.92 -10.16 -4.92
CA ARG A 292 -23.09 -9.40 -4.43
C ARG A 292 -22.94 -7.89 -4.71
N LEU A 293 -21.73 -7.33 -4.52
CA LEU A 293 -21.47 -5.93 -4.84
C LEU A 293 -21.58 -5.68 -6.35
N ALA A 294 -21.03 -6.55 -7.17
CA ALA A 294 -21.14 -6.47 -8.64
C ALA A 294 -22.61 -6.50 -9.08
N ALA A 295 -23.44 -7.40 -8.55
CA ALA A 295 -24.87 -7.46 -8.85
C ALA A 295 -25.63 -6.17 -8.44
N GLN A 296 -25.23 -5.54 -7.35
CA GLN A 296 -25.85 -4.29 -6.88
C GLN A 296 -25.45 -3.07 -7.74
N TRP A 297 -24.20 -2.98 -8.19
CA TRP A 297 -23.65 -1.76 -8.78
C TRP A 297 -23.46 -1.81 -10.29
N CYS A 298 -23.48 -2.99 -10.89
CA CYS A 298 -23.32 -3.19 -12.33
C CYS A 298 -24.63 -3.60 -13.01
N VAL A 299 -24.72 -3.36 -14.31
CA VAL A 299 -25.80 -3.80 -15.21
C VAL A 299 -25.28 -4.92 -16.10
N LYS A 300 -25.70 -6.15 -15.88
CA LYS A 300 -25.32 -7.34 -16.67
C LYS A 300 -23.81 -7.36 -16.99
N PRO A 301 -22.94 -7.32 -15.98
CA PRO A 301 -21.51 -7.17 -16.21
C PRO A 301 -20.94 -8.36 -16.98
N LYS A 302 -20.00 -8.08 -17.87
CA LYS A 302 -19.13 -9.10 -18.49
C LYS A 302 -18.15 -9.60 -17.42
N MET A 303 -18.08 -10.92 -17.25
CA MET A 303 -17.07 -11.54 -16.39
C MET A 303 -15.84 -11.84 -17.22
N VAL A 304 -14.72 -11.22 -16.87
CA VAL A 304 -13.43 -11.46 -17.51
C VAL A 304 -12.46 -11.95 -16.47
N GLU A 305 -11.98 -13.15 -16.67
CA GLU A 305 -10.92 -13.75 -15.87
C GLU A 305 -9.65 -13.82 -16.73
N ALA A 306 -8.64 -13.05 -16.35
CA ALA A 306 -7.30 -13.38 -16.75
C ALA A 306 -6.84 -14.42 -15.74
N GLU A 307 -6.65 -15.65 -16.23
CA GLU A 307 -5.96 -16.64 -15.41
C GLU A 307 -4.75 -15.96 -14.79
N PRO A 308 -4.52 -16.13 -13.47
CA PRO A 308 -3.25 -15.70 -12.92
C PRO A 308 -2.24 -16.29 -13.88
N GLU A 309 -1.43 -15.45 -14.53
CA GLU A 309 -0.28 -16.00 -15.22
C GLU A 309 0.31 -16.97 -14.20
N GLN A 310 0.20 -18.25 -14.45
CA GLN A 310 0.98 -19.28 -13.75
C GLN A 310 2.44 -18.84 -13.72
N VAL A 311 2.79 -17.96 -14.63
CA VAL A 311 4.02 -17.19 -14.77
C VAL A 311 4.50 -16.57 -13.43
N ALA A 312 3.65 -16.00 -12.57
CA ALA A 312 4.14 -15.46 -11.30
C ALA A 312 4.48 -16.58 -10.29
N VAL A 313 3.77 -17.71 -10.36
CA VAL A 313 4.07 -18.89 -9.54
C VAL A 313 5.20 -19.71 -10.17
N GLU A 314 5.32 -19.71 -11.50
CA GLU A 314 6.33 -20.46 -12.26
C GLU A 314 7.65 -19.71 -12.41
N THR A 315 7.63 -18.36 -12.52
CA THR A 315 8.84 -17.54 -12.63
C THR A 315 9.52 -17.25 -11.30
N VAL A 316 8.83 -17.49 -10.17
CA VAL A 316 9.38 -17.32 -8.83
C VAL A 316 9.84 -18.67 -8.28
N GLU A 317 11.15 -18.78 -8.02
CA GLU A 317 11.70 -19.88 -7.24
C GLU A 317 11.16 -19.81 -5.80
N GLN A 318 10.46 -20.84 -5.35
CA GLN A 318 9.81 -20.87 -4.04
C GLN A 318 10.45 -21.92 -3.15
N ILE A 319 10.99 -21.49 -2.01
CA ILE A 319 11.64 -22.36 -1.02
C ILE A 319 10.88 -22.21 0.31
N VAL A 320 10.52 -23.31 0.94
CA VAL A 320 9.94 -23.32 2.28
C VAL A 320 10.92 -23.95 3.26
N TYR A 321 11.45 -23.14 4.17
CA TYR A 321 12.31 -23.65 5.24
C TYR A 321 11.48 -24.08 6.46
N LEU A 322 11.69 -25.31 6.91
CA LEU A 322 11.17 -25.78 8.19
C LEU A 322 12.06 -25.27 9.31
N THR A 323 11.58 -24.28 10.04
CA THR A 323 12.32 -23.60 11.12
C THR A 323 11.55 -23.68 12.43
N THR A 324 12.23 -23.49 13.55
CA THR A 324 11.56 -23.14 14.80
C THR A 324 11.32 -21.64 14.87
N THR A 325 10.41 -21.21 15.74
CA THR A 325 10.14 -19.77 15.99
C THR A 325 11.41 -19.03 16.42
N GLU A 326 12.32 -19.68 17.11
CA GLU A 326 13.59 -19.12 17.60
C GLU A 326 14.62 -18.98 16.47
N GLU A 327 14.67 -19.94 15.55
CA GLU A 327 15.63 -19.97 14.44
C GLU A 327 15.29 -18.99 13.30
N LYS A 328 14.01 -18.65 13.11
CA LYS A 328 13.55 -17.80 12.02
C LYS A 328 14.40 -16.55 11.81
N TYR A 329 14.74 -15.87 12.91
CA TYR A 329 15.54 -14.66 12.81
C TYR A 329 16.98 -14.95 12.36
N THR A 330 17.59 -16.01 12.88
CA THR A 330 18.95 -16.41 12.51
C THR A 330 19.03 -16.74 11.03
N VAL A 331 18.07 -17.52 10.53
CA VAL A 331 17.97 -17.85 9.11
C VAL A 331 17.77 -16.59 8.26
N LEU A 332 16.86 -15.69 8.65
CA LEU A 332 16.65 -14.42 7.94
C LEU A 332 17.93 -13.58 7.88
N TYR A 333 18.60 -13.41 9.03
CA TYR A 333 19.82 -12.62 9.12
C TYR A 333 20.89 -13.12 8.13
N ASN A 334 21.14 -14.42 8.13
CA ASN A 334 22.14 -15.03 7.25
C ASN A 334 21.72 -15.00 5.77
N LEU A 335 20.43 -15.19 5.47
CA LEU A 335 19.91 -15.00 4.11
C LEU A 335 20.16 -13.60 3.60
N VAL A 336 19.79 -12.56 4.37
CA VAL A 336 19.99 -11.16 3.98
C VAL A 336 21.48 -10.86 3.79
N LYS A 337 22.32 -11.35 4.70
CA LYS A 337 23.77 -11.14 4.62
C LYS A 337 24.42 -11.88 3.44
N GLY A 338 23.90 -13.03 3.07
CA GLY A 338 24.36 -13.81 1.91
C GLY A 338 23.92 -13.22 0.56
N HIS A 339 22.98 -12.26 0.56
CA HIS A 339 22.43 -11.65 -0.66
C HIS A 339 22.55 -10.10 -0.62
N PRO A 340 23.77 -9.55 -0.53
CA PRO A 340 23.98 -8.10 -0.33
C PRO A 340 23.56 -7.25 -1.53
N GLU A 341 23.48 -7.83 -2.72
CA GLU A 341 23.08 -7.12 -3.93
C GLU A 341 21.58 -7.15 -4.19
N ASP A 342 20.87 -8.06 -3.53
CA ASP A 342 19.44 -8.25 -3.75
C ASP A 342 18.61 -7.17 -3.05
N ARG A 343 17.50 -6.78 -3.71
CA ARG A 343 16.44 -6.00 -3.07
C ARG A 343 15.43 -6.95 -2.42
N ILE A 344 15.48 -6.99 -1.10
CA ILE A 344 14.77 -7.97 -0.27
C ILE A 344 13.56 -7.34 0.38
N MET A 345 12.38 -7.91 0.16
CA MET A 345 11.16 -7.53 0.87
C MET A 345 10.77 -8.62 1.87
N VAL A 346 10.70 -8.25 3.15
CA VAL A 346 10.39 -9.18 4.25
C VAL A 346 9.00 -8.92 4.77
N PHE A 347 8.12 -9.91 4.75
CA PHE A 347 6.76 -9.82 5.25
C PHE A 347 6.60 -10.42 6.63
N ALA A 348 5.91 -9.69 7.51
CA ALA A 348 5.46 -10.16 8.82
C ALA A 348 3.98 -9.82 9.01
N ASN A 349 3.19 -10.72 9.63
CA ASN A 349 1.74 -10.55 9.76
C ASN A 349 1.36 -9.41 10.70
N MET A 350 2.14 -9.18 11.76
CA MET A 350 1.81 -8.22 12.80
C MET A 350 2.74 -7.00 12.78
N LYS A 351 2.19 -5.79 13.02
CA LYS A 351 2.95 -4.54 13.13
C LYS A 351 4.07 -4.61 14.16
N ASN A 352 3.78 -5.17 15.34
CA ASN A 352 4.76 -5.30 16.41
C ASN A 352 5.87 -6.29 16.08
N GLU A 353 5.56 -7.34 15.31
CA GLU A 353 6.55 -8.30 14.82
C GLU A 353 7.46 -7.63 13.78
N ALA A 354 6.89 -6.96 12.78
CA ALA A 354 7.63 -6.21 11.78
C ALA A 354 8.57 -5.16 12.41
N LYS A 355 8.08 -4.41 13.42
CA LYS A 355 8.88 -3.42 14.14
C LYS A 355 10.04 -4.06 14.92
N ARG A 356 9.77 -5.15 15.66
CA ARG A 356 10.83 -5.88 16.38
C ARG A 356 11.87 -6.45 15.43
N LEU A 357 11.42 -6.97 14.28
CA LEU A 357 12.28 -7.53 13.26
C LEU A 357 13.21 -6.48 12.66
N ALA A 358 12.66 -5.34 12.22
CA ALA A 358 13.45 -4.23 11.70
C ALA A 358 14.50 -3.74 12.72
N ASN A 359 14.07 -3.45 13.96
CA ASN A 359 14.99 -3.00 15.01
C ASN A 359 16.09 -4.03 15.31
N ARG A 360 15.80 -5.33 15.18
CA ARG A 360 16.78 -6.39 15.42
C ARG A 360 17.78 -6.50 14.27
N LEU A 361 17.34 -6.31 13.02
CA LEU A 361 18.21 -6.25 11.85
C LEU A 361 19.15 -5.05 11.93
N GLU A 362 18.64 -3.86 12.27
CA GLU A 362 19.45 -2.65 12.45
C GLU A 362 20.52 -2.81 13.55
N ARG A 363 20.17 -3.39 14.70
CA ARG A 363 21.13 -3.70 15.78
C ARG A 363 22.23 -4.68 15.35
N ASN A 364 21.95 -5.55 14.39
CA ASN A 364 22.90 -6.50 13.84
C ASN A 364 23.61 -5.97 12.59
N GLY A 365 23.52 -4.65 12.31
CA GLY A 365 24.25 -3.97 11.24
C GLY A 365 23.67 -4.15 9.84
N ILE A 366 22.39 -4.49 9.74
CA ILE A 366 21.68 -4.55 8.46
C ILE A 366 20.80 -3.31 8.32
N ASP A 367 21.11 -2.44 7.37
CA ASP A 367 20.27 -1.31 7.03
C ASP A 367 18.94 -1.78 6.45
N CYS A 368 17.85 -1.42 7.12
CA CYS A 368 16.52 -1.79 6.67
C CYS A 368 15.50 -0.67 6.91
N LEU A 369 14.40 -0.72 6.17
CA LEU A 369 13.28 0.19 6.31
C LEU A 369 12.06 -0.57 6.82
N LEU A 370 11.34 0.03 7.77
CA LEU A 370 10.06 -0.50 8.23
C LEU A 370 8.90 0.20 7.51
N LEU A 371 7.98 -0.60 6.97
CA LEU A 371 6.73 -0.14 6.38
C LEU A 371 5.54 -0.82 7.09
N SER A 372 4.88 -0.08 7.96
CA SER A 372 3.69 -0.53 8.69
C SER A 372 2.63 0.57 8.70
N GLY A 373 1.40 0.24 9.11
CA GLY A 373 0.30 1.21 9.17
C GLY A 373 0.56 2.41 10.09
N ASP A 374 1.49 2.28 11.04
CA ASP A 374 1.82 3.33 12.00
C ASP A 374 2.87 4.32 11.49
N VAL A 375 3.46 4.06 10.30
CA VAL A 375 4.43 4.97 9.68
C VAL A 375 3.72 6.17 9.08
N GLU A 376 4.12 7.36 9.51
CA GLU A 376 3.63 8.63 8.97
C GLU A 376 3.80 8.71 7.45
N GLN A 377 2.80 9.25 6.73
CA GLN A 377 2.75 9.20 5.26
C GLN A 377 3.96 9.83 4.58
N ALA A 378 4.45 10.97 5.09
CA ALA A 378 5.63 11.61 4.54
C ALA A 378 6.89 10.72 4.65
N LYS A 379 7.07 10.07 5.80
CA LYS A 379 8.14 9.11 6.03
C LYS A 379 7.98 7.85 5.18
N ARG A 380 6.72 7.43 4.96
CA ARG A 380 6.40 6.27 4.12
C ARG A 380 6.83 6.48 2.67
N ALA A 381 6.47 7.63 2.08
CA ALA A 381 6.88 7.99 0.72
C ALA A 381 8.41 8.06 0.57
N SER A 382 9.09 8.69 1.55
CA SER A 382 10.56 8.77 1.57
C SER A 382 11.22 7.39 1.67
N ARG A 383 10.71 6.50 2.55
CA ARG A 383 11.21 5.12 2.71
C ARG A 383 11.05 4.31 1.42
N LEU A 384 9.89 4.42 0.79
CA LEU A 384 9.64 3.74 -0.48
C LEU A 384 10.59 4.21 -1.58
N GLU A 385 10.90 5.51 -1.62
CA GLU A 385 11.84 6.06 -2.58
C GLU A 385 13.28 5.61 -2.29
N MET A 386 13.69 5.55 -1.01
CA MET A 386 14.99 5.01 -0.62
C MET A 386 15.16 3.53 -1.00
N PHE A 387 14.08 2.74 -0.87
CA PHE A 387 14.09 1.35 -1.28
C PHE A 387 14.04 1.20 -2.81
N ARG A 388 13.23 2.02 -3.50
CA ARG A 388 13.11 2.03 -4.95
C ARG A 388 14.41 2.43 -5.64
N SER A 389 15.11 3.42 -5.11
CA SER A 389 16.43 3.85 -5.61
C SER A 389 17.57 2.89 -5.25
N GLY A 390 17.33 1.84 -4.44
CA GLY A 390 18.36 0.90 -4.00
C GLY A 390 19.30 1.45 -2.93
N LYS A 391 19.01 2.65 -2.38
CA LYS A 391 19.80 3.23 -1.27
C LYS A 391 19.75 2.37 -0.02
N VAL A 392 18.60 1.75 0.24
CA VAL A 392 18.43 0.72 1.26
C VAL A 392 17.83 -0.51 0.57
N LYS A 393 18.43 -1.67 0.77
CA LYS A 393 18.09 -2.89 0.03
C LYS A 393 17.11 -3.82 0.76
N VAL A 394 16.83 -3.58 2.03
CA VAL A 394 15.91 -4.41 2.85
C VAL A 394 14.71 -3.60 3.29
N LEU A 395 13.50 -4.11 2.99
CA LEU A 395 12.23 -3.51 3.41
C LEU A 395 11.43 -4.52 4.21
N VAL A 396 11.17 -4.23 5.48
CA VAL A 396 10.29 -5.03 6.34
C VAL A 396 8.88 -4.43 6.29
N ALA A 397 7.89 -5.22 5.93
CA ALA A 397 6.53 -4.75 5.74
C ALA A 397 5.48 -5.67 6.36
N THR A 398 4.31 -5.11 6.70
CA THR A 398 3.08 -5.88 6.92
C THR A 398 2.25 -5.91 5.64
N ASP A 399 1.33 -6.88 5.50
CA ASP A 399 0.48 -7.00 4.31
C ASP A 399 -0.24 -5.70 3.97
N VAL A 400 -0.94 -5.12 4.94
CA VAL A 400 -1.66 -3.85 4.76
C VAL A 400 -0.75 -2.73 4.25
N ALA A 401 0.50 -2.72 4.69
CA ALA A 401 1.46 -1.70 4.29
C ALA A 401 2.24 -2.05 3.01
N GLY A 402 2.44 -3.32 2.74
CA GLY A 402 3.17 -3.83 1.57
C GLY A 402 2.32 -3.99 0.31
N ARG A 403 1.00 -4.10 0.45
CA ARG A 403 0.06 -4.19 -0.67
C ARG A 403 -0.12 -2.84 -1.36
N GLY A 404 -0.48 -2.86 -2.65
CA GLY A 404 -0.65 -1.65 -3.47
C GLY A 404 0.65 -0.89 -3.75
N ILE A 405 1.81 -1.42 -3.33
CA ILE A 405 3.11 -0.86 -3.63
C ILE A 405 3.62 -1.48 -4.92
N HIS A 406 3.73 -0.68 -5.94
CA HIS A 406 4.41 -1.08 -7.17
C HIS A 406 5.89 -0.66 -7.07
N ILE A 407 6.75 -1.61 -6.78
CA ILE A 407 8.21 -1.43 -6.81
C ILE A 407 8.77 -2.46 -7.77
N GLU A 408 9.42 -1.97 -8.80
CA GLU A 408 10.18 -2.79 -9.74
C GLU A 408 11.53 -3.18 -9.15
N GLY A 409 12.03 -4.34 -9.57
CA GLY A 409 13.36 -4.80 -9.21
C GLY A 409 13.48 -5.35 -7.78
N ILE A 410 12.38 -5.78 -7.15
CA ILE A 410 12.45 -6.67 -5.98
C ILE A 410 12.87 -8.04 -6.50
N THR A 411 14.04 -8.49 -6.08
CA THR A 411 14.60 -9.77 -6.53
C THR A 411 14.26 -10.89 -5.55
N PHE A 412 14.04 -10.56 -4.27
CA PHE A 412 13.86 -11.53 -3.22
C PHE A 412 12.73 -11.14 -2.26
N VAL A 413 11.80 -12.06 -2.04
CA VAL A 413 10.72 -11.95 -1.05
C VAL A 413 10.93 -12.96 0.06
N VAL A 414 10.79 -12.53 1.32
CA VAL A 414 10.84 -13.42 2.48
C VAL A 414 9.52 -13.33 3.26
N ASN A 415 8.79 -14.42 3.36
CA ASN A 415 7.66 -14.57 4.28
C ASN A 415 8.21 -14.98 5.66
N PHE A 416 8.58 -14.01 6.49
CA PHE A 416 9.03 -14.26 7.86
C PHE A 416 7.95 -14.93 8.70
N THR A 417 6.70 -14.58 8.47
CA THR A 417 5.51 -15.32 8.90
C THR A 417 4.65 -15.65 7.69
N LEU A 418 4.21 -16.89 7.57
CA LEU A 418 3.26 -17.28 6.53
C LEU A 418 1.95 -16.49 6.70
N PRO A 419 1.33 -16.02 5.62
CA PRO A 419 0.06 -15.31 5.69
C PRO A 419 -1.06 -16.22 6.20
N TYR A 420 -2.10 -15.61 6.75
CA TYR A 420 -3.29 -16.33 7.22
C TYR A 420 -4.17 -16.77 6.04
N GLU A 421 -4.26 -15.92 5.02
CA GLU A 421 -5.05 -16.16 3.82
C GLU A 421 -4.14 -16.57 2.65
N PRO A 422 -4.51 -17.62 1.88
CA PRO A 422 -3.71 -18.11 0.76
C PRO A 422 -3.47 -17.07 -0.33
N GLU A 423 -4.45 -16.19 -0.57
CA GLU A 423 -4.36 -15.11 -1.54
C GLU A 423 -3.21 -14.16 -1.22
N ASP A 424 -3.00 -13.89 0.06
CA ASP A 424 -1.91 -13.03 0.52
C ASP A 424 -0.54 -13.62 0.20
N TYR A 425 -0.42 -14.94 0.18
CA TYR A 425 0.82 -15.60 -0.25
C TYR A 425 1.17 -15.21 -1.69
N VAL A 426 0.22 -15.34 -2.60
CA VAL A 426 0.41 -14.98 -4.02
C VAL A 426 0.69 -13.49 -4.16
N HIS A 427 -0.02 -12.64 -3.43
CA HIS A 427 0.21 -11.20 -3.42
C HIS A 427 1.61 -10.81 -2.93
N ARG A 428 2.17 -11.54 -1.95
CA ARG A 428 3.51 -11.30 -1.42
C ARG A 428 4.59 -11.76 -2.41
N ILE A 429 4.52 -13.01 -2.87
CA ILE A 429 5.52 -13.52 -3.83
C ILE A 429 5.47 -12.78 -5.16
N GLY A 430 4.30 -12.33 -5.60
CA GLY A 430 4.11 -11.48 -6.78
C GLY A 430 4.70 -10.06 -6.64
N ARG A 431 5.44 -9.74 -5.55
CA ARG A 431 6.30 -8.55 -5.50
C ARG A 431 7.59 -8.74 -6.27
N THR A 432 8.04 -9.99 -6.49
CA THR A 432 9.17 -10.35 -7.36
C THR A 432 8.69 -11.07 -8.61
N GLY A 433 9.57 -11.44 -9.52
CA GLY A 433 9.24 -12.20 -10.73
C GLY A 433 8.40 -11.44 -11.75
N ARG A 434 8.44 -10.10 -11.78
CA ARG A 434 7.63 -9.26 -12.67
C ARG A 434 8.30 -9.01 -14.01
N ALA A 435 7.47 -8.77 -15.04
CA ALA A 435 7.91 -8.44 -16.41
C ALA A 435 8.91 -9.47 -16.99
N GLY A 436 8.73 -10.76 -16.70
CA GLY A 436 9.59 -11.84 -17.21
C GLY A 436 10.93 -12.00 -16.47
N ALA A 437 11.20 -11.21 -15.43
CA ALA A 437 12.38 -11.40 -14.58
C ALA A 437 12.19 -12.61 -13.65
N ARG A 438 13.26 -13.32 -13.34
CA ARG A 438 13.25 -14.39 -12.34
C ARG A 438 13.24 -13.76 -10.94
N GLY A 439 12.42 -14.30 -10.04
CA GLY A 439 12.34 -13.91 -8.64
C GLY A 439 12.59 -15.07 -7.70
N LYS A 440 12.93 -14.77 -6.45
CA LYS A 440 13.10 -15.77 -5.39
C LYS A 440 12.17 -15.45 -4.22
N ALA A 441 11.46 -16.45 -3.72
CA ALA A 441 10.61 -16.35 -2.53
C ALA A 441 11.01 -17.40 -1.52
N VAL A 442 11.28 -16.99 -0.29
CA VAL A 442 11.56 -17.88 0.83
C VAL A 442 10.50 -17.72 1.90
N SER A 443 9.99 -18.81 2.41
CA SER A 443 8.97 -18.83 3.45
C SER A 443 9.41 -19.65 4.66
N PHE A 444 9.13 -19.16 5.86
CA PHE A 444 9.48 -19.89 7.09
C PHE A 444 8.25 -20.58 7.67
N ALA A 445 8.25 -21.89 7.64
CA ALA A 445 7.24 -22.73 8.27
C ALA A 445 7.73 -23.15 9.67
N CYS A 446 7.23 -22.47 10.69
CA CYS A 446 7.48 -22.81 12.09
C CYS A 446 6.26 -23.49 12.72
N GLU A 447 6.31 -23.73 14.02
CA GLU A 447 5.26 -24.41 14.79
C GLU A 447 3.86 -23.76 14.63
N GLU A 448 3.82 -22.44 14.41
CA GLU A 448 2.59 -21.67 14.23
C GLU A 448 2.22 -21.54 12.74
N GLY A 449 3.22 -21.33 11.89
CA GLY A 449 3.01 -21.05 10.47
C GLY A 449 2.69 -22.27 9.62
N SER A 450 3.19 -23.46 9.99
CA SER A 450 3.02 -24.68 9.18
C SER A 450 1.56 -25.09 8.95
N PHE A 451 0.62 -24.61 9.77
CA PHE A 451 -0.82 -24.89 9.59
C PHE A 451 -1.43 -24.24 8.36
N TYR A 452 -0.82 -23.15 7.86
CA TYR A 452 -1.31 -22.43 6.69
C TYR A 452 -0.80 -23.03 5.37
N LEU A 453 0.23 -23.90 5.41
CA LEU A 453 0.79 -24.48 4.20
C LEU A 453 -0.23 -25.27 3.37
N PRO A 454 -1.07 -26.16 3.95
CA PRO A 454 -2.01 -26.94 3.13
C PRO A 454 -3.00 -26.09 2.35
N SER A 455 -3.53 -25.02 2.96
CA SER A 455 -4.46 -24.11 2.28
C SER A 455 -3.77 -23.29 1.19
N ILE A 456 -2.51 -22.88 1.40
CA ILE A 456 -1.71 -22.19 0.38
C ILE A 456 -1.41 -23.14 -0.78
N GLU A 457 -0.98 -24.39 -0.51
CA GLU A 457 -0.71 -25.39 -1.53
C GLU A 457 -1.95 -25.71 -2.39
N GLU A 458 -3.11 -25.83 -1.75
CA GLU A 458 -4.39 -26.04 -2.44
C GLU A 458 -4.74 -24.86 -3.35
N PHE A 459 -4.54 -23.63 -2.86
CA PHE A 459 -4.83 -22.42 -3.60
C PHE A 459 -3.92 -22.23 -4.83
N ILE A 460 -2.60 -22.45 -4.65
CA ILE A 460 -1.62 -22.32 -5.75
C ILE A 460 -1.56 -23.57 -6.63
N LYS A 461 -2.31 -24.63 -6.30
CA LYS A 461 -2.32 -25.93 -6.98
C LYS A 461 -0.92 -26.56 -7.11
N ARG A 462 -0.06 -26.33 -6.15
CA ARG A 462 1.32 -26.82 -6.12
C ARG A 462 1.73 -27.22 -4.70
N LYS A 463 2.44 -28.35 -4.58
CA LYS A 463 3.05 -28.77 -3.33
C LYS A 463 4.40 -28.10 -3.13
N PHE A 464 4.71 -27.77 -1.88
CA PHE A 464 6.01 -27.22 -1.52
C PHE A 464 7.01 -28.31 -1.15
N ASP A 465 8.19 -28.20 -1.71
CA ASP A 465 9.36 -28.96 -1.23
C ASP A 465 9.89 -28.25 0.02
N CYS A 466 9.40 -28.71 1.19
CA CYS A 466 9.83 -28.16 2.46
C CYS A 466 11.21 -28.72 2.84
N VAL A 467 12.19 -27.83 3.01
CA VAL A 467 13.58 -28.20 3.32
C VAL A 467 14.03 -27.66 4.68
N LEU A 468 15.03 -28.27 5.28
CA LEU A 468 15.68 -27.72 6.46
C LEU A 468 16.69 -26.66 6.03
N PRO A 469 16.85 -25.57 6.82
CA PRO A 469 17.91 -24.60 6.56
C PRO A 469 19.29 -25.27 6.60
N GLU A 470 20.17 -24.84 5.71
CA GLU A 470 21.56 -25.24 5.72
C GLU A 470 22.25 -24.80 7.02
N GLU A 471 23.30 -25.50 7.44
CA GLU A 471 24.06 -25.17 8.65
C GLU A 471 24.63 -23.75 8.61
N SER A 472 25.01 -23.26 7.44
CA SER A 472 25.46 -21.89 7.19
C SER A 472 24.41 -20.83 7.56
N LEU A 473 23.12 -21.14 7.38
CA LEU A 473 22.01 -20.26 7.72
C LEU A 473 21.63 -20.30 9.20
N LEU A 474 22.12 -21.27 9.94
CA LEU A 474 21.86 -21.45 11.38
C LEU A 474 22.95 -20.85 12.29
N VAL A 475 23.97 -20.22 11.72
CA VAL A 475 25.04 -19.55 12.47
C VAL A 475 24.44 -18.36 13.24
N PRO A 476 24.57 -18.30 14.57
CA PRO A 476 24.00 -17.20 15.35
C PRO A 476 24.55 -15.84 14.91
N PRO A 477 23.69 -14.81 14.75
CA PRO A 477 24.15 -13.48 14.43
C PRO A 477 25.03 -12.92 15.56
N PRO A 478 25.93 -11.94 15.27
CA PRO A 478 26.74 -11.31 16.30
C PRO A 478 25.83 -10.68 17.37
N LYS A 479 26.27 -10.67 18.62
CA LYS A 479 25.54 -9.98 19.69
C LYS A 479 25.40 -8.49 19.29
N GLY A 480 24.16 -8.04 19.08
CA GLY A 480 23.86 -6.71 18.57
C GLY A 480 24.51 -5.63 19.46
N GLN A 481 25.17 -4.67 18.87
CA GLN A 481 25.64 -3.48 19.56
C GLN A 481 24.43 -2.66 20.00
N SER A 482 24.40 -2.27 21.28
CA SER A 482 23.45 -1.22 21.71
C SER A 482 23.71 0.03 20.85
N PRO A 483 22.67 0.73 20.38
CA PRO A 483 22.89 1.96 19.62
C PRO A 483 23.78 2.88 20.46
N ALA A 484 24.91 3.27 19.91
CA ALA A 484 25.79 4.25 20.52
C ALA A 484 24.93 5.48 20.80
N SER A 485 24.82 5.83 22.08
CA SER A 485 24.20 7.07 22.51
C SER A 485 24.85 8.19 21.72
N GLY A 486 24.05 8.88 20.90
CA GLY A 486 24.51 9.94 20.01
C GLY A 486 25.49 10.86 20.73
N THR A 487 26.63 11.03 20.13
CA THR A 487 27.62 12.05 20.45
C THR A 487 26.92 13.41 20.45
N SER A 488 26.55 13.85 21.67
CA SER A 488 26.30 15.26 21.93
C SER A 488 27.60 15.99 21.68
N ASN A 489 27.67 16.81 20.64
CA ASN A 489 28.71 17.81 20.43
C ASN A 489 28.78 18.70 21.67
N THR A 490 29.65 18.36 22.59
CA THR A 490 30.07 19.26 23.66
C THR A 490 31.12 20.16 23.07
N THR A 491 30.71 21.35 22.70
CA THR A 491 31.60 22.51 22.47
C THR A 491 32.39 22.71 23.75
N THR A 492 33.71 22.57 23.66
CA THR A 492 34.67 22.89 24.70
C THR A 492 34.61 24.37 25.02
N ALA A 493 33.99 24.72 26.14
CA ALA A 493 34.19 26.02 26.80
C ALA A 493 35.06 25.80 28.00
N ALA A 494 36.10 26.62 28.10
CA ALA A 494 37.12 26.63 29.14
C ALA A 494 36.55 26.84 30.56
N PRO A 495 37.21 26.37 31.64
CA PRO A 495 36.68 26.46 33.00
C PRO A 495 36.88 27.86 33.57
N ASP A 496 35.81 28.54 33.93
CA ASP A 496 35.85 29.71 34.79
C ASP A 496 35.73 29.28 36.27
N ALA A 497 36.77 29.65 37.01
CA ALA A 497 36.89 29.39 38.44
C ALA A 497 36.20 30.52 39.23
N SER A 498 35.07 30.23 39.87
CA SER A 498 34.65 30.90 41.11
C SER A 498 33.17 30.69 41.43
N ARG A 499 32.85 29.79 42.32
CA ARG A 499 31.70 29.94 43.25
C ARG A 499 31.72 28.87 44.35
N PRO A 500 31.38 29.27 45.61
CA PRO A 500 31.70 28.52 46.83
C PRO A 500 30.71 27.41 47.16
N LYS A 501 31.23 26.37 47.82
CA LYS A 501 30.54 25.20 48.39
C LYS A 501 29.46 25.58 49.38
N ARG A 502 28.21 25.19 49.15
CA ARG A 502 27.12 25.25 50.14
C ARG A 502 27.00 23.91 50.83
N GLN A 503 27.22 23.95 52.19
CA GLN A 503 27.18 22.83 53.12
C GLN A 503 25.83 22.13 53.17
N ARG A 504 25.87 20.81 53.13
CA ARG A 504 24.75 19.90 53.46
C ARG A 504 24.47 19.95 54.98
N ARG A 505 23.33 20.42 55.38
CA ARG A 505 22.78 20.22 56.72
C ARG A 505 22.09 18.84 56.80
N ARG A 506 22.64 17.98 57.63
CA ARG A 506 21.98 16.77 58.14
C ARG A 506 20.89 17.18 59.13
N SER A 507 19.69 16.66 59.07
CA SER A 507 18.75 16.63 60.15
C SER A 507 18.31 15.18 60.42
N ARG A 508 18.36 14.84 61.67
CA ARG A 508 18.13 13.55 62.34
C ARG A 508 16.63 13.25 62.47
N PRO A 509 16.28 11.99 62.82
CA PRO A 509 14.90 11.51 62.89
C PRO A 509 14.37 11.58 64.37
N SER A 510 13.07 11.69 64.52
CA SER A 510 12.36 11.36 65.73
C SER A 510 10.97 10.80 65.43
N GLY A 511 10.73 9.57 65.90
CA GLY A 511 9.41 8.99 66.11
C GLY A 511 8.83 9.40 67.44
N PRO A 512 7.90 8.67 68.12
CA PRO A 512 6.80 7.86 67.57
C PRO A 512 5.43 8.15 68.28
N ARG A 513 4.38 7.43 67.84
CA ARG A 513 3.12 7.05 68.52
C ARG A 513 2.16 8.10 69.08
N ARG A 514 0.88 7.96 68.69
CA ARG A 514 -0.24 7.59 69.55
C ARG A 514 -1.51 7.21 68.79
N GLU A 515 -2.09 6.19 69.34
CA GLU A 515 -3.39 5.59 69.10
C GLU A 515 -4.56 6.48 69.57
N GLY A 516 -5.72 6.12 69.18
CA GLY A 516 -7.04 6.47 69.69
C GLY A 516 -7.92 7.08 68.64
N GLY A 517 -9.04 6.59 68.26
CA GLY A 517 -10.06 5.89 68.95
C GLY A 517 -11.39 6.31 68.39
N GLU A 518 -12.16 5.33 68.01
CA GLU A 518 -13.62 5.26 68.18
C GLU A 518 -14.63 6.17 67.44
N LYS A 519 -15.50 5.46 66.74
CA LYS A 519 -16.98 5.47 66.79
C LYS A 519 -17.77 6.62 66.14
N GLY A 520 -18.76 6.19 65.37
CA GLY A 520 -20.07 6.83 65.36
C GLY A 520 -20.76 6.81 63.97
N THR A 521 -21.46 5.78 63.65
CA THR A 521 -22.93 5.65 63.48
C THR A 521 -23.69 6.68 62.62
N GLY A 522 -24.49 6.17 61.71
CA GLY A 522 -25.84 6.66 61.40
C GLY A 522 -25.97 7.29 60.03
N GLY A 523 -26.57 6.68 59.04
CA GLY A 523 -27.99 6.49 58.87
C GLY A 523 -28.59 7.56 58.00
N ARG A 524 -28.91 7.21 56.82
CA ARG A 524 -30.17 7.25 56.03
C ARG A 524 -29.89 7.09 54.55
#